data_0bccea4ce4ece7cb1b5fb479e1c15dd0
#
_entry.id   0bccea4ce4ece7cb1b5fb479e1c15dd0
#
_cell.length_a   1.000
_cell.length_b   1.000
_cell.length_c   1.000
_cell.angle_alpha   90.00
_cell.angle_beta   90.00
_cell.angle_gamma   90.00
#
_symmetry.space_group_name_H-M   'P 1'
#
loop_
_entity.id
_entity.type
_entity.pdbx_description
1 polymer ?
#
loop_
_entity_poly.entity_id
_entity_poly.type
_entity_poly.pdbx_seq_one_letter_code
_entity_poly.pdbx_strand_id
1 'polypeptide(L)'
;MTDEHIHANPVRGRFNSWLLAKYEEDFHEEMGARKQKHIGALSGTVVEIGAGNGVNFRYYPPGVQLIVYEPNPYMHERLRHAAGKYGLNCELRPVSAGRLDLADQSVDAVVCTLVLCTVEDPGQIL
;
A
#
# COMPACT_ATOMS: atom_id res chain seq x y z
N MET A 1 20.01 3.48 -9.32
CA MET A 1 19.02 2.40 -9.46
C MET A 1 17.64 2.95 -9.17
N THR A 2 16.70 2.77 -10.08
CA THR A 2 15.32 3.23 -9.89
C THR A 2 14.51 2.23 -9.06
N ASP A 3 13.39 2.66 -8.51
CA ASP A 3 12.46 1.77 -7.80
C ASP A 3 12.04 0.59 -8.68
N GLU A 4 11.87 0.81 -9.96
CA GLU A 4 11.51 -0.22 -10.93
C GLU A 4 12.55 -1.35 -10.97
N HIS A 5 13.84 -1.01 -10.93
CA HIS A 5 14.89 -2.03 -10.88
C HIS A 5 14.86 -2.84 -9.60
N ILE A 6 14.56 -2.20 -8.48
CA ILE A 6 14.48 -2.87 -7.19
C ILE A 6 13.33 -3.88 -7.19
N HIS A 7 12.18 -3.48 -7.69
CA HIS A 7 10.98 -4.32 -7.68
C HIS A 7 10.89 -5.26 -8.89
N ALA A 8 11.68 -5.03 -9.92
CA ALA A 8 11.76 -5.94 -11.07
C ALA A 8 12.57 -7.20 -10.77
N ASN A 9 13.34 -7.25 -9.69
CA ASN A 9 14.07 -8.45 -9.30
C ASN A 9 13.11 -9.51 -8.75
N PRO A 10 12.92 -10.65 -9.46
CA PRO A 10 11.91 -11.64 -9.09
C PRO A 10 12.18 -12.30 -7.73
N VAL A 11 13.43 -12.54 -7.39
CA VAL A 11 13.78 -13.16 -6.11
C VAL A 11 13.42 -12.23 -4.94
N ARG A 12 13.82 -10.97 -5.05
CA ARG A 12 13.52 -9.96 -4.02
C ARG A 12 12.04 -9.68 -3.90
N GLY A 13 11.34 -9.55 -5.04
CA GLY A 13 9.90 -9.30 -5.07
C GLY A 13 9.10 -10.42 -4.44
N ARG A 14 9.42 -11.67 -4.76
CA ARG A 14 8.77 -12.84 -4.19
C ARG A 14 9.08 -12.99 -2.71
N PHE A 15 10.33 -12.74 -2.32
CA PHE A 15 10.74 -12.80 -0.92
C PHE A 15 9.99 -11.76 -0.08
N ASN A 16 9.91 -10.52 -0.54
CA ASN A 16 9.19 -9.46 0.16
C ASN A 16 7.70 -9.79 0.30
N SER A 17 7.08 -10.28 -0.77
CA SER A 17 5.67 -10.70 -0.74
C SER A 17 5.43 -11.84 0.25
N TRP A 18 6.29 -12.85 0.23
CA TRP A 18 6.21 -13.98 1.15
C TRP A 18 6.42 -13.55 2.60
N LEU A 19 7.42 -12.70 2.86
CA LEU A 19 7.73 -12.21 4.20
C LEU A 19 6.57 -11.43 4.80
N LEU A 20 5.97 -10.51 4.04
CA LEU A 20 4.81 -9.75 4.49
C LEU A 20 3.61 -10.65 4.78
N ALA A 21 3.37 -11.65 3.91
CA ALA A 21 2.27 -12.59 4.12
C ALA A 21 2.47 -13.43 5.39
N LYS A 22 3.71 -13.83 5.65
CA LYS A 22 4.06 -14.65 6.82
C LYS A 22 3.86 -13.89 8.14
N TYR A 23 4.21 -12.61 8.17
CA TYR A 23 4.19 -11.81 9.40
C TYR A 23 2.99 -10.87 9.51
N GLU A 24 2.00 -11.01 8.63
CA GLU A 24 0.82 -10.12 8.63
C GLU A 24 0.09 -10.10 9.97
N GLU A 25 -0.15 -11.27 10.56
CA GLU A 25 -0.86 -11.34 11.84
C GLU A 25 -0.01 -10.81 13.00
N ASP A 26 1.29 -11.03 12.98
CA ASP A 26 2.18 -10.47 13.99
C ASP A 26 2.16 -8.94 13.95
N PHE A 27 2.20 -8.35 12.76
CA PHE A 27 2.05 -6.90 12.59
C PHE A 27 0.69 -6.41 13.05
N HIS A 28 -0.37 -7.18 12.78
CA HIS A 28 -1.71 -6.83 13.25
C HIS A 28 -1.80 -6.84 14.78
N GLU A 29 -1.26 -7.86 15.45
CA GLU A 29 -1.26 -7.94 16.91
C GLU A 29 -0.50 -6.78 17.54
N GLU A 30 0.65 -6.40 16.97
CA GLU A 30 1.48 -5.33 17.51
C GLU A 30 0.93 -3.94 17.23
N MET A 31 0.41 -3.68 16.03
CA MET A 31 0.07 -2.33 15.55
C MET A 31 -1.41 -2.14 15.23
N GLY A 32 -2.21 -3.20 15.32
CA GLY A 32 -3.58 -3.18 14.83
C GLY A 32 -4.48 -2.12 15.47
N ALA A 33 -4.41 -1.97 16.78
CA ALA A 33 -5.23 -0.97 17.49
C ALA A 33 -4.90 0.46 17.03
N ARG A 34 -3.62 0.77 16.82
CA ARG A 34 -3.18 2.07 16.33
C ARG A 34 -3.65 2.30 14.90
N LYS A 35 -3.48 1.31 14.02
CA LYS A 35 -3.95 1.39 12.64
C LYS A 35 -5.46 1.53 12.55
N GLN A 36 -6.20 0.78 13.37
CA GLN A 36 -7.66 0.89 13.43
C GLN A 36 -8.10 2.30 13.82
N LYS A 37 -7.43 2.91 14.78
CA LYS A 37 -7.74 4.27 15.22
C LYS A 37 -7.51 5.30 14.12
N HIS A 38 -6.40 5.22 13.40
CA HIS A 38 -6.01 6.24 12.43
C HIS A 38 -6.56 5.95 11.02
N ILE A 39 -6.43 4.72 10.54
CA ILE A 39 -6.91 4.35 9.20
C ILE A 39 -8.43 4.19 9.21
N GLY A 40 -8.99 3.63 10.27
CA GLY A 40 -10.44 3.46 10.43
C GLY A 40 -11.24 4.75 10.51
N ALA A 41 -10.58 5.87 10.76
CA ALA A 41 -11.21 7.20 10.78
C ALA A 41 -11.20 7.92 9.43
N LEU A 42 -10.55 7.35 8.41
CA LEU A 42 -10.44 7.99 7.10
C LEU A 42 -11.73 7.87 6.30
N SER A 43 -11.94 8.85 5.42
CA SER A 43 -13.09 8.86 4.50
C SER A 43 -12.71 9.53 3.19
N GLY A 44 -13.57 9.39 2.17
CA GLY A 44 -13.36 9.99 0.87
C GLY A 44 -12.34 9.22 0.02
N THR A 45 -11.51 9.94 -0.71
CA THR A 45 -10.47 9.37 -1.57
C THR A 45 -9.15 9.30 -0.81
N VAL A 46 -8.62 8.10 -0.68
CA VAL A 46 -7.38 7.82 0.05
C VAL A 46 -6.36 7.20 -0.88
N VAL A 47 -5.13 7.68 -0.80
CA VAL A 47 -3.98 7.09 -1.50
C VAL A 47 -3.15 6.28 -0.51
N GLU A 48 -2.87 5.02 -0.84
CA GLU A 48 -1.91 4.22 -0.10
C GLU A 48 -0.66 3.99 -0.93
N ILE A 49 0.48 4.33 -0.37
CA ILE A 49 1.79 4.19 -1.01
C ILE A 49 2.48 2.96 -0.45
N GLY A 50 2.84 2.02 -1.34
CA GLY A 50 3.53 0.81 -0.95
C GLY A 50 2.66 -0.12 -0.11
N ALA A 51 1.47 -0.46 -0.63
CA ALA A 51 0.50 -1.29 0.10
C ALA A 51 0.98 -2.73 0.36
N GLY A 52 1.98 -3.20 -0.35
CA GLY A 52 2.45 -4.57 -0.25
C GLY A 52 1.34 -5.56 -0.61
N ASN A 53 1.06 -6.49 0.29
CA ASN A 53 0.00 -7.49 0.13
C ASN A 53 -1.39 -7.00 0.54
N GLY A 54 -1.55 -5.71 0.84
CA GLY A 54 -2.81 -5.16 1.34
C GLY A 54 -3.01 -5.33 2.84
N VAL A 55 -1.92 -5.31 3.61
CA VAL A 55 -1.96 -5.54 5.06
C VAL A 55 -2.78 -4.49 5.82
N ASN A 56 -2.92 -3.28 5.26
CA ASN A 56 -3.73 -2.22 5.86
C ASN A 56 -5.21 -2.27 5.44
N PHE A 57 -5.57 -3.08 4.46
CA PHE A 57 -6.92 -3.07 3.88
C PHE A 57 -8.00 -3.44 4.89
N ARG A 58 -7.68 -4.24 5.87
CA ARG A 58 -8.59 -4.63 6.94
C ARG A 58 -9.06 -3.47 7.82
N TYR A 59 -8.35 -2.33 7.79
CA TYR A 59 -8.65 -1.18 8.64
C TYR A 59 -9.47 -0.10 7.95
N TYR A 60 -9.53 -0.09 6.61
CA TYR A 60 -10.29 0.92 5.88
C TYR A 60 -11.78 0.77 6.08
N PRO A 61 -12.51 1.86 6.37
CA PRO A 61 -13.96 1.82 6.46
C PRO A 61 -14.60 1.59 5.08
N PRO A 62 -15.81 1.03 5.04
CA PRO A 62 -16.55 0.92 3.78
C PRO A 62 -16.83 2.31 3.20
N GLY A 63 -16.83 2.41 1.87
CA GLY A 63 -17.07 3.67 1.17
C GLY A 63 -15.83 4.49 0.85
N VAL A 64 -14.67 4.13 1.38
CA VAL A 64 -13.41 4.77 0.97
C VAL A 64 -13.11 4.43 -0.49
N GLN A 65 -12.73 5.46 -1.27
CA GLN A 65 -12.15 5.28 -2.60
C GLN A 65 -10.64 5.15 -2.44
N LEU A 66 -10.11 3.96 -2.67
CA LEU A 66 -8.70 3.67 -2.41
C LEU A 66 -7.91 3.63 -3.72
N ILE A 67 -6.87 4.45 -3.81
CA ILE A 67 -5.89 4.44 -4.90
C ILE A 67 -4.58 3.90 -4.33
N VAL A 68 -4.07 2.82 -4.89
CA VAL A 68 -2.92 2.10 -4.34
C VAL A 68 -1.76 2.14 -5.32
N TYR A 69 -0.62 2.60 -4.85
CA TYR A 69 0.64 2.57 -5.59
C TYR A 69 1.53 1.46 -5.04
N GLU A 70 1.70 0.39 -5.82
CA GLU A 70 2.57 -0.73 -5.46
C GLU A 70 3.33 -1.22 -6.70
N PRO A 71 4.65 -0.95 -6.81
CA PRO A 71 5.43 -1.36 -7.96
C PRO A 71 5.77 -2.85 -8.02
N ASN A 72 5.73 -3.57 -6.90
CA ASN A 72 6.11 -4.98 -6.87
C ASN A 72 4.99 -5.88 -7.47
N PRO A 73 5.18 -6.43 -8.68
CA PRO A 73 4.14 -7.22 -9.33
C PRO A 73 3.76 -8.51 -8.58
N TYR A 74 4.66 -9.04 -7.75
CA TYR A 74 4.42 -10.26 -6.98
C TYR A 74 3.47 -10.04 -5.80
N MET A 75 3.15 -8.78 -5.49
CA MET A 75 2.17 -8.40 -4.47
C MET A 75 0.78 -8.14 -5.03
N HIS A 76 0.66 -7.91 -6.34
CA HIS A 76 -0.59 -7.43 -6.95
C HIS A 76 -1.74 -8.41 -6.81
N GLU A 77 -1.52 -9.70 -6.98
CA GLU A 77 -2.57 -10.72 -6.85
C GLU A 77 -3.14 -10.75 -5.42
N ARG A 78 -2.26 -10.78 -4.43
CA ARG A 78 -2.65 -10.77 -3.02
C ARG A 78 -3.36 -9.48 -2.65
N LEU A 79 -2.92 -8.37 -3.21
CA LEU A 79 -3.51 -7.06 -3.00
C LEU A 79 -4.94 -7.00 -3.56
N ARG A 80 -5.16 -7.50 -4.77
CA ARG A 80 -6.50 -7.62 -5.36
C ARG A 80 -7.40 -8.55 -4.55
N HIS A 81 -6.85 -9.65 -4.08
CA HIS A 81 -7.58 -10.59 -3.21
C HIS A 81 -8.01 -9.90 -1.91
N ALA A 82 -7.12 -9.17 -1.27
CA ALA A 82 -7.43 -8.44 -0.03
C ALA A 82 -8.50 -7.36 -0.27
N ALA A 83 -8.41 -6.62 -1.38
CA ALA A 83 -9.44 -5.63 -1.74
C ALA A 83 -10.81 -6.26 -1.89
N GLY A 84 -10.89 -7.42 -2.55
CA GLY A 84 -12.14 -8.20 -2.68
C GLY A 84 -12.65 -8.73 -1.34
N LYS A 85 -11.75 -9.25 -0.52
CA LYS A 85 -12.09 -9.80 0.80
C LYS A 85 -12.74 -8.76 1.73
N TYR A 86 -12.24 -7.53 1.70
CA TYR A 86 -12.76 -6.45 2.54
C TYR A 86 -13.76 -5.54 1.84
N GLY A 87 -14.15 -5.85 0.60
CA GLY A 87 -15.15 -5.10 -0.15
C GLY A 87 -14.74 -3.67 -0.46
N LEU A 88 -13.44 -3.42 -0.68
CA LEU A 88 -12.93 -2.09 -0.95
C LEU A 88 -13.03 -1.71 -2.42
N ASN A 89 -13.42 -0.47 -2.68
CA ASN A 89 -13.30 0.13 -4.01
C ASN A 89 -11.85 0.59 -4.20
N CYS A 90 -11.06 -0.20 -4.92
CA CYS A 90 -9.61 -0.06 -5.00
C CYS A 90 -9.15 0.05 -6.46
N GLU A 91 -8.39 1.10 -6.77
CA GLU A 91 -7.66 1.24 -8.02
C GLU A 91 -6.18 0.96 -7.76
N LEU A 92 -5.65 -0.08 -8.42
CA LEU A 92 -4.23 -0.42 -8.33
C LEU A 92 -3.44 0.26 -9.43
N ARG A 93 -2.41 1.01 -9.05
CA ARG A 93 -1.43 1.61 -9.96
C ARG A 93 -0.07 0.96 -9.74
N PRO A 94 0.42 0.17 -10.72
CA PRO A 94 1.64 -0.64 -10.55
C PRO A 94 2.90 0.16 -10.80
N VAL A 95 2.99 1.34 -10.21
CA VAL A 95 4.13 2.24 -10.36
C VAL A 95 4.63 2.70 -8.99
N SER A 96 5.88 3.19 -8.96
CA SER A 96 6.47 3.76 -7.76
C SER A 96 5.75 5.04 -7.33
N ALA A 97 5.74 5.29 -6.02
CA ALA A 97 5.21 6.52 -5.43
C ALA A 97 5.94 7.80 -5.89
N GLY A 98 7.15 7.68 -6.45
CA GLY A 98 7.85 8.81 -7.07
C GLY A 98 7.21 9.28 -8.37
N ARG A 99 6.23 8.55 -8.90
CA ARG A 99 5.51 8.86 -10.15
C ARG A 99 4.02 9.07 -9.91
N LEU A 100 3.67 9.76 -8.84
CA LEU A 100 2.28 10.10 -8.56
C LEU A 100 1.74 11.03 -9.66
N ASP A 101 0.65 10.61 -10.29
CA ASP A 101 -0.01 11.31 -11.39
C ASP A 101 -1.38 11.85 -10.96
N LEU A 102 -1.47 12.32 -9.73
CA LEU A 102 -2.67 12.86 -9.13
C LEU A 102 -2.71 14.38 -9.27
N ALA A 103 -3.91 14.92 -9.50
CA ALA A 103 -4.12 16.36 -9.46
C ALA A 103 -3.91 16.89 -8.03
N ASP A 104 -3.46 18.13 -7.92
CA ASP A 104 -3.33 18.78 -6.63
C ASP A 104 -4.66 18.80 -5.89
N GLN A 105 -4.62 18.55 -4.58
CA GLN A 105 -5.81 18.57 -3.72
C GLN A 105 -6.92 17.60 -4.15
N SER A 106 -6.58 16.53 -4.90
CA SER A 106 -7.54 15.55 -5.41
C SER A 106 -7.84 14.41 -4.44
N VAL A 107 -7.10 14.31 -3.33
CA VAL A 107 -7.24 13.23 -2.36
C VAL A 107 -7.42 13.78 -0.96
N ASP A 108 -8.12 13.04 -0.10
CA ASP A 108 -8.41 13.44 1.27
C ASP A 108 -7.34 13.01 2.26
N ALA A 109 -6.65 11.90 1.98
CA ALA A 109 -5.60 11.38 2.85
C ALA A 109 -4.58 10.55 2.08
N VAL A 110 -3.39 10.46 2.63
CA VAL A 110 -2.31 9.59 2.14
C VAL A 110 -1.85 8.69 3.28
N VAL A 111 -1.81 7.39 3.01
CA VAL A 111 -1.32 6.38 3.95
C VAL A 111 0.01 5.85 3.43
N CYS A 112 1.02 5.85 4.29
CA CYS A 112 2.35 5.38 3.97
C CYS A 112 2.91 4.64 5.18
N THR A 113 3.08 3.32 5.04
CA THR A 113 3.62 2.47 6.11
C THR A 113 4.74 1.59 5.59
N LEU A 114 5.88 1.59 6.26
CA LEU A 114 7.03 0.71 5.98
C LEU A 114 7.54 0.76 4.52
N VAL A 115 7.46 1.91 3.85
CA VAL A 115 7.76 2.00 2.43
C VAL A 115 8.88 2.99 2.08
N LEU A 116 9.14 4.00 2.90
CA LEU A 116 10.07 5.08 2.55
C LEU A 116 11.52 4.60 2.38
N CYS A 117 11.88 3.47 2.98
CA CYS A 117 13.22 2.88 2.83
C CYS A 117 13.45 2.23 1.46
N THR A 118 12.42 2.04 0.64
CA THR A 118 12.50 1.37 -0.66
C THR A 118 12.40 2.33 -1.84
N VAL A 119 12.16 3.61 -1.62
CA VAL A 119 12.09 4.62 -2.68
C VAL A 119 13.43 5.35 -2.81
N GLU A 120 13.73 5.85 -4.01
CA GLU A 120 15.00 6.57 -4.27
C GLU A 120 15.09 7.88 -3.50
N ASP A 121 14.03 8.64 -3.51
CA ASP A 121 13.99 9.96 -2.87
C ASP A 121 12.67 10.14 -2.12
N PRO A 122 12.65 9.88 -0.81
CA PRO A 122 11.45 10.07 -0.01
C PRO A 122 10.92 11.52 -0.02
N GLY A 123 11.79 12.50 -0.26
CA GLY A 123 11.41 13.91 -0.34
C GLY A 123 10.49 14.22 -1.51
N GLN A 124 10.55 13.45 -2.60
CA GLN A 124 9.65 13.63 -3.74
C GLN A 124 8.21 13.22 -3.43
N ILE A 125 8.01 12.38 -2.43
CA ILE A 125 6.69 11.89 -2.04
C ILE A 125 6.03 12.83 -1.05
N LEU A 126 6.83 13.34 -0.16
CA LEU A 126 6.37 14.21 0.93
C LEU A 126 6.16 15.66 0.46
#